data_92807e4b5164eaad934463fc0e55a350
#
_entry.id   92807e4b5164eaad934463fc0e55a350
#
_cell.length_a   1.000
_cell.length_b   1.000
_cell.length_c   1.000
_cell.angle_alpha   90.00
_cell.angle_beta   90.00
_cell.angle_gamma   90.00
#
_symmetry.space_group_name_H-M   'P 1'
#
loop_
_entity.id
_entity.type
_entity.pdbx_description
1 polymer ?
#
loop_
_entity_poly.entity_id
_entity_poly.type
_entity_poly.pdbx_seq_one_letter_code
_entity_poly.pdbx_strand_id
1 'polypeptide(L)'
;MRRTPKEKSTTWWRKKCVTRAKLKARERDKDTCQYCGKSKTQGYAIHGSHILPEGAYVSMSADIDNIIALCAVHHLSGANPRMGSKEPSWHGDPIFFAEWFNKKWPGRYDELRKRAQVMKVVNWEKRYNETC
;
A
#
# COMPACT_ATOMS: atom_id res chain seq x y z
N MET A 1 8.71 29.53 14.55
CA MET A 1 9.62 28.84 15.48
C MET A 1 10.26 27.65 14.80
N ARG A 2 11.55 27.59 14.84
CA ARG A 2 12.24 26.43 14.23
C ARG A 2 12.09 25.21 15.14
N ARG A 3 11.71 24.08 14.55
CA ARG A 3 11.76 22.81 15.23
C ARG A 3 13.21 22.38 15.42
N THR A 4 13.53 21.81 16.58
CA THR A 4 14.82 21.15 16.75
C THR A 4 14.92 19.93 15.83
N PRO A 5 16.13 19.44 15.49
CA PRO A 5 16.28 18.23 14.68
C PRO A 5 15.59 16.99 15.28
N LYS A 6 15.30 17.04 16.59
CA LYS A 6 14.63 15.93 17.31
C LYS A 6 13.11 15.97 17.19
N GLU A 7 12.55 17.14 16.84
CA GLU A 7 11.11 17.35 16.78
C GLU A 7 10.57 17.07 15.39
N LYS A 8 10.27 15.81 15.14
CA LYS A 8 9.66 15.40 13.88
C LYS A 8 8.13 15.41 14.02
N SER A 9 7.45 15.81 12.95
CA SER A 9 5.98 15.83 12.93
C SER A 9 5.41 14.41 12.89
N THR A 10 4.15 14.28 13.30
CA THR A 10 3.39 13.03 13.16
C THR A 10 3.40 12.54 11.71
N THR A 11 3.23 13.45 10.74
CA THR A 11 3.29 13.12 9.31
C THR A 11 4.64 12.55 8.92
N TRP A 12 5.73 13.09 9.44
CA TRP A 12 7.08 12.58 9.16
C TRP A 12 7.22 11.13 9.64
N TRP A 13 6.81 10.85 10.87
CA TRP A 13 6.85 9.51 11.44
C TRP A 13 5.97 8.54 10.67
N ARG A 14 4.76 8.97 10.28
CA ARG A 14 3.86 8.15 9.47
C ARG A 14 4.48 7.79 8.12
N LYS A 15 5.07 8.76 7.42
CA LYS A 15 5.76 8.51 6.14
C LYS A 15 6.89 7.51 6.28
N LYS A 16 7.65 7.56 7.38
CA LYS A 16 8.70 6.59 7.66
C LYS A 16 8.14 5.19 7.88
N CYS A 17 7.05 5.08 8.63
CA CYS A 17 6.35 3.80 8.81
C CYS A 17 5.82 3.24 7.49
N VAL A 18 5.21 4.08 6.66
CA VAL A 18 4.67 3.67 5.36
C VAL A 18 5.77 3.19 4.43
N THR A 19 6.88 3.92 4.34
CA THR A 19 8.02 3.53 3.50
C THR A 19 8.55 2.16 3.90
N ARG A 20 8.71 1.93 5.20
CA ARG A 20 9.17 0.63 5.72
C ARG A 20 8.16 -0.47 5.43
N ALA A 21 6.88 -0.20 5.64
CA ALA A 21 5.81 -1.18 5.40
C ALA A 21 5.74 -1.58 3.92
N LYS A 22 5.88 -0.62 3.01
CA LYS A 22 5.94 -0.88 1.57
C LYS A 22 7.14 -1.75 1.21
N LEU A 23 8.30 -1.48 1.78
CA LEU A 23 9.49 -2.29 1.56
C LEU A 23 9.26 -3.73 2.02
N LYS A 24 8.74 -3.91 3.22
CA LYS A 24 8.46 -5.25 3.78
C LYS A 24 7.41 -6.00 2.96
N ALA A 25 6.38 -5.30 2.47
CA ALA A 25 5.37 -5.91 1.62
C ALA A 25 5.97 -6.38 0.29
N ARG A 26 6.83 -5.57 -0.33
CA ARG A 26 7.54 -5.97 -1.55
C ARG A 26 8.45 -7.17 -1.31
N GLU A 27 9.17 -7.19 -0.20
CA GLU A 27 10.02 -8.34 0.18
C GLU A 27 9.19 -9.61 0.36
N ARG A 28 8.06 -9.51 1.08
CA ARG A 28 7.13 -10.62 1.26
C ARG A 28 6.64 -11.17 -0.08
N ASP A 29 6.35 -10.29 -1.03
CA ASP A 29 5.82 -10.64 -2.36
C ASP A 29 6.95 -10.88 -3.37
N LYS A 30 8.22 -10.93 -2.92
CA LYS A 30 9.43 -11.21 -3.72
C LYS A 30 9.60 -10.23 -4.88
N ASP A 31 9.30 -8.95 -4.64
CA ASP A 31 9.35 -7.89 -5.66
C ASP A 31 8.67 -8.29 -6.98
N THR A 32 7.52 -8.94 -6.85
CA THR A 32 6.74 -9.47 -7.97
C THR A 32 5.33 -8.92 -7.92
N CYS A 33 4.83 -8.43 -9.05
CA CYS A 33 3.45 -7.98 -9.16
C CYS A 33 2.49 -9.14 -8.89
N GLN A 34 1.66 -9.00 -7.89
CA GLN A 34 0.73 -10.04 -7.48
C GLN A 34 -0.42 -10.26 -8.47
N TYR A 35 -0.59 -9.33 -9.40
CA TYR A 35 -1.61 -9.43 -10.45
C TYR A 35 -1.08 -10.10 -11.72
N CYS A 36 0.03 -9.61 -12.27
CA CYS A 36 0.53 -10.09 -13.57
C CYS A 36 1.82 -10.92 -13.50
N GLY A 37 2.45 -11.02 -12.35
CA GLY A 37 3.66 -11.82 -12.17
C GLY A 37 4.96 -11.18 -12.65
N LYS A 38 4.93 -9.98 -13.19
CA LYS A 38 6.16 -9.26 -13.59
C LYS A 38 6.98 -8.89 -12.36
N SER A 39 8.31 -9.04 -12.45
CA SER A 39 9.18 -8.86 -11.31
C SER A 39 10.22 -7.78 -11.53
N LYS A 40 10.79 -7.30 -10.42
CA LYS A 40 11.90 -6.35 -10.43
C LYS A 40 13.13 -6.93 -11.14
N THR A 41 13.38 -8.22 -10.97
CA THR A 41 14.52 -8.89 -11.64
C THR A 41 14.36 -8.90 -13.14
N GLN A 42 13.16 -8.79 -13.66
CA GLN A 42 12.87 -8.67 -15.09
C GLN A 42 12.92 -7.22 -15.59
N GLY A 43 13.27 -6.27 -14.73
CA GLY A 43 13.38 -4.85 -15.09
C GLY A 43 12.12 -4.03 -14.86
N TYR A 44 11.09 -4.57 -14.23
CA TYR A 44 9.85 -3.84 -13.96
C TYR A 44 9.92 -3.08 -12.64
N ALA A 45 9.35 -1.88 -12.63
CA ALA A 45 9.19 -1.11 -11.39
C ALA A 45 8.06 -1.75 -10.56
N ILE A 46 8.38 -2.14 -9.33
CA ILE A 46 7.42 -2.77 -8.42
C ILE A 46 7.15 -1.83 -7.26
N HIS A 47 5.88 -1.55 -7.02
CA HIS A 47 5.42 -0.62 -5.98
C HIS A 47 4.70 -1.37 -4.86
N GLY A 48 4.73 -0.81 -3.65
CA GLY A 48 3.81 -1.20 -2.58
C GLY A 48 2.50 -0.44 -2.78
N SER A 49 1.43 -1.16 -3.05
CA SER A 49 0.10 -0.60 -3.30
C SER A 49 -0.82 -0.84 -2.11
N HIS A 50 -1.50 0.21 -1.65
CA HIS A 50 -2.49 0.08 -0.58
C HIS A 50 -3.78 -0.57 -1.07
N ILE A 51 -4.32 -1.51 -0.29
CA ILE A 51 -5.60 -2.15 -0.56
C ILE A 51 -6.73 -1.22 -0.14
N LEU A 52 -6.77 -0.81 1.13
CA LEU A 52 -7.61 0.28 1.59
C LEU A 52 -6.86 1.60 1.36
N PRO A 53 -7.47 2.61 0.71
CA PRO A 53 -6.78 3.84 0.33
C PRO A 53 -6.13 4.55 1.52
N GLU A 54 -4.89 4.99 1.34
CA GLU A 54 -4.10 5.63 2.40
C GLU A 54 -4.78 6.88 2.97
N GLY A 55 -5.36 7.72 2.11
CA GLY A 55 -5.98 8.97 2.52
C GLY A 55 -7.25 8.77 3.34
N ALA A 56 -8.04 7.74 3.03
CA ALA A 56 -9.28 7.44 3.73
C ALA A 56 -9.08 6.57 4.98
N TYR A 57 -8.01 5.78 4.99
CA TYR A 57 -7.71 4.82 6.06
C TYR A 57 -6.30 5.02 6.59
N VAL A 58 -6.04 6.20 7.15
CA VAL A 58 -4.71 6.62 7.61
C VAL A 58 -4.11 5.63 8.62
N SER A 59 -4.92 5.11 9.53
CA SER A 59 -4.46 4.14 10.53
C SER A 59 -3.95 2.83 9.93
N MET A 60 -4.39 2.51 8.72
CA MET A 60 -3.99 1.29 8.00
C MET A 60 -2.85 1.53 7.00
N SER A 61 -2.35 2.75 6.91
CA SER A 61 -1.39 3.14 5.87
C SER A 61 -0.04 2.44 5.98
N ALA A 62 0.35 1.98 7.17
CA ALA A 62 1.60 1.24 7.39
C ALA A 62 1.36 -0.20 7.85
N ASP A 63 0.15 -0.71 7.68
CA ASP A 63 -0.15 -2.13 7.93
C ASP A 63 0.29 -2.95 6.72
N ILE A 64 1.23 -3.86 6.91
CA ILE A 64 1.81 -4.67 5.84
C ILE A 64 0.73 -5.50 5.13
N ASP A 65 -0.28 -5.95 5.87
CA ASP A 65 -1.39 -6.72 5.30
C ASP A 65 -2.29 -5.87 4.39
N ASN A 66 -2.22 -4.55 4.54
CA ASN A 66 -2.94 -3.59 3.69
C ASN A 66 -2.14 -3.15 2.46
N ILE A 67 -0.98 -3.76 2.22
CA ILE A 67 -0.10 -3.39 1.11
C ILE A 67 0.27 -4.64 0.34
N ILE A 68 0.17 -4.57 -0.99
CA ILE A 68 0.63 -5.64 -1.88
C ILE A 68 1.55 -5.07 -2.95
N ALA A 69 2.43 -5.92 -3.48
CA ALA A 69 3.31 -5.54 -4.57
C ALA A 69 2.55 -5.57 -5.90
N LEU A 70 2.58 -4.46 -6.62
CA LEU A 70 2.05 -4.33 -7.98
C LEU A 70 3.07 -3.62 -8.85
N CYS A 71 3.16 -3.98 -10.13
CA CYS A 71 3.97 -3.23 -11.07
C CYS A 71 3.35 -1.85 -11.31
N ALA A 72 4.15 -0.91 -11.85
CA ALA A 72 3.70 0.46 -12.06
C ALA A 72 2.41 0.56 -12.87
N VAL A 73 2.24 -0.30 -13.89
CA VAL A 73 1.04 -0.32 -14.73
C VAL A 73 -0.20 -0.68 -13.92
N HIS A 74 -0.13 -1.74 -13.11
CA HIS A 74 -1.29 -2.20 -12.33
C HIS A 74 -1.50 -1.41 -11.04
N HIS A 75 -0.55 -0.60 -10.64
CA HIS A 75 -0.69 0.29 -9.49
C HIS A 75 -1.28 1.65 -9.89
N LEU A 76 -0.67 2.34 -10.87
CA LEU A 76 -0.92 3.76 -11.10
C LEU A 76 -1.60 4.11 -12.42
N SER A 77 -1.17 3.52 -13.52
CA SER A 77 -1.43 4.09 -14.84
C SER A 77 -2.19 3.21 -15.80
N GLY A 78 -2.55 2.00 -15.37
CA GLY A 78 -3.00 0.99 -16.32
C GLY A 78 -4.33 1.25 -16.97
N ALA A 79 -5.32 1.73 -16.23
CA ALA A 79 -6.68 1.80 -16.75
C ALA A 79 -7.12 3.23 -17.03
N ASN A 80 -6.50 3.85 -18.02
CA ASN A 80 -7.03 5.10 -18.54
C ASN A 80 -7.51 4.87 -19.99
N PRO A 81 -8.81 4.63 -20.20
CA PRO A 81 -9.35 4.41 -21.55
C PRO A 81 -9.06 5.56 -22.50
N ARG A 82 -8.95 6.79 -21.99
CA ARG A 82 -8.64 7.98 -22.78
C ARG A 82 -7.22 7.95 -23.34
N MET A 83 -6.32 7.23 -22.67
CA MET A 83 -4.93 7.06 -23.11
C MET A 83 -4.73 5.77 -23.92
N GLY A 84 -5.82 5.05 -24.22
CA GLY A 84 -5.74 3.82 -24.98
C GLY A 84 -5.22 2.61 -24.21
N SER A 85 -4.97 2.73 -22.92
CA SER A 85 -4.55 1.63 -22.09
C SER A 85 -5.73 0.73 -21.75
N LYS A 86 -5.55 -0.58 -21.96
CA LYS A 86 -6.56 -1.60 -21.63
C LYS A 86 -6.25 -2.32 -20.31
N GLU A 87 -5.08 -2.04 -19.71
CA GLU A 87 -4.68 -2.69 -18.48
C GLU A 87 -5.30 -2.01 -17.26
N PRO A 88 -5.96 -2.76 -16.37
CA PRO A 88 -6.51 -2.18 -15.16
C PRO A 88 -5.40 -1.80 -14.19
N SER A 89 -5.66 -0.75 -13.40
CA SER A 89 -4.78 -0.38 -12.30
C SER A 89 -5.61 -0.15 -11.04
N TRP A 90 -4.98 -0.31 -9.88
CA TRP A 90 -5.69 -0.08 -8.63
C TRP A 90 -6.23 1.35 -8.53
N HIS A 91 -5.41 2.34 -8.93
CA HIS A 91 -5.83 3.74 -8.91
C HIS A 91 -6.87 4.07 -9.98
N GLY A 92 -6.81 3.40 -11.13
CA GLY A 92 -7.73 3.63 -12.23
C GLY A 92 -9.07 2.90 -12.10
N ASP A 93 -9.04 1.71 -11.51
CA ASP A 93 -10.26 0.89 -11.33
C ASP A 93 -10.21 0.15 -9.99
N PRO A 94 -10.45 0.87 -8.88
CA PRO A 94 -10.39 0.27 -7.55
C PRO A 94 -11.46 -0.79 -7.31
N ILE A 95 -12.60 -0.70 -7.97
CA ILE A 95 -13.66 -1.71 -7.83
C ILE A 95 -13.21 -3.04 -8.42
N PHE A 96 -12.65 -3.03 -9.62
CA PHE A 96 -12.11 -4.23 -10.25
C PHE A 96 -11.05 -4.90 -9.35
N PHE A 97 -10.11 -4.12 -8.86
CA PHE A 97 -9.03 -4.67 -8.04
C PHE A 97 -9.49 -5.14 -6.67
N ALA A 98 -10.46 -4.49 -6.06
CA ALA A 98 -11.06 -4.97 -4.81
C ALA A 98 -11.72 -6.34 -5.00
N GLU A 99 -12.45 -6.53 -6.10
CA GLU A 99 -13.06 -7.81 -6.45
C GLU A 99 -12.00 -8.88 -6.71
N TRP A 100 -10.97 -8.54 -7.49
CA TRP A 100 -9.84 -9.44 -7.74
C TRP A 100 -9.15 -9.85 -6.44
N PHE A 101 -8.86 -8.89 -5.58
CA PHE A 101 -8.22 -9.14 -4.28
C PHE A 101 -9.06 -10.08 -3.42
N ASN A 102 -10.37 -9.84 -3.37
CA ASN A 102 -11.28 -10.65 -2.58
C ASN A 102 -11.38 -12.10 -3.08
N LYS A 103 -11.27 -12.30 -4.39
CA LYS A 103 -11.23 -13.64 -4.98
C LYS A 103 -9.91 -14.35 -4.70
N LYS A 104 -8.80 -13.63 -4.77
CA LYS A 104 -7.47 -14.21 -4.57
C LYS A 104 -7.20 -14.53 -3.10
N TRP A 105 -7.65 -13.67 -2.20
CA TRP A 105 -7.51 -13.87 -0.75
C TRP A 105 -8.86 -13.70 -0.06
N PRO A 106 -9.73 -14.72 -0.10
CA PRO A 106 -11.07 -14.61 0.46
C PRO A 106 -11.04 -14.24 1.94
N GLY A 107 -11.87 -13.24 2.32
CA GLY A 107 -11.99 -12.79 3.70
C GLY A 107 -10.97 -11.76 4.15
N ARG A 108 -9.86 -11.57 3.45
CA ARG A 108 -8.82 -10.61 3.87
C ARG A 108 -9.29 -9.17 3.74
N TYR A 109 -10.04 -8.84 2.70
CA TYR A 109 -10.57 -7.49 2.52
C TYR A 109 -11.48 -7.09 3.68
N ASP A 110 -12.39 -7.96 4.07
CA ASP A 110 -13.29 -7.72 5.21
C ASP A 110 -12.54 -7.63 6.53
N GLU A 111 -11.52 -8.46 6.72
CA GLU A 111 -10.65 -8.38 7.90
C GLU A 111 -9.94 -7.04 8.00
N LEU A 112 -9.40 -6.53 6.88
CA LEU A 112 -8.76 -5.22 6.85
C LEU A 112 -9.73 -4.10 7.19
N ARG A 113 -10.95 -4.16 6.67
CA ARG A 113 -11.98 -3.17 6.99
C ARG A 113 -12.37 -3.20 8.47
N LYS A 114 -12.51 -4.38 9.06
CA LYS A 114 -12.76 -4.53 10.49
C LYS A 114 -11.63 -3.97 11.33
N ARG A 115 -10.40 -4.27 10.95
CA ARG A 115 -9.20 -3.76 11.60
C ARG A 115 -9.15 -2.23 11.54
N ALA A 116 -9.51 -1.64 10.41
CA ALA A 116 -9.56 -0.20 10.24
C ALA A 116 -10.59 0.48 11.16
N GLN A 117 -11.68 -0.19 11.47
CA GLN A 117 -12.72 0.33 12.38
C GLN A 117 -12.23 0.40 13.83
N VAL A 118 -11.33 -0.50 14.22
CA VAL A 118 -10.79 -0.57 15.58
C VAL A 118 -9.60 0.38 15.75
N MET A 119 -8.70 0.42 14.77
CA MET A 119 -7.47 1.23 14.83
C MET A 119 -7.71 2.64 14.30
N LYS A 120 -8.19 3.56 15.16
CA LYS A 120 -8.50 4.93 14.73
C LYS A 120 -7.35 5.92 14.95
N VAL A 121 -6.54 5.70 15.98
CA VAL A 121 -5.43 6.59 16.33
C VAL A 121 -4.15 5.77 16.46
N VAL A 122 -3.08 6.23 15.82
CA VAL A 122 -1.77 5.57 15.86
C VAL A 122 -0.72 6.54 16.33
N ASN A 123 0.06 6.14 17.32
CA ASN A 123 1.29 6.84 17.66
C ASN A 123 2.39 6.38 16.72
N TRP A 124 2.64 7.16 15.67
CA TRP A 124 3.54 6.78 14.58
C TRP A 124 5.01 6.70 15.02
N GLU A 125 5.44 7.58 15.89
CA GLU A 125 6.80 7.55 16.44
C GLU A 125 7.04 6.26 17.21
N LYS A 126 6.13 5.92 18.12
CA LYS A 126 6.20 4.68 18.89
C LYS A 126 6.19 3.46 17.98
N ARG A 127 5.28 3.45 17.02
CA ARG A 127 5.16 2.35 16.04
C ARG A 127 6.44 2.17 15.24
N TYR A 128 7.04 3.27 14.77
CA TYR A 128 8.30 3.22 14.05
C TYR A 128 9.41 2.60 14.88
N ASN A 129 9.52 3.03 16.14
CA ASN A 129 10.56 2.56 17.03
C ASN A 129 10.39 1.11 17.47
N GLU A 130 9.15 0.62 17.55
CA GLU A 130 8.84 -0.76 17.95
C GLU A 130 8.96 -1.77 16.81
N THR A 131 8.84 -1.33 15.56
CA THR A 131 8.87 -2.24 14.39
C THR A 131 10.23 -2.32 13.71
N CYS A 132 11.25 -1.78 14.30
CA CYS A 132 12.62 -1.89 13.79
C CYS A 132 13.21 -3.27 13.99
#